data_a9c0dc70435923dbc0e3c1431c0b17d7
#
_entry.id   a9c0dc70435923dbc0e3c1431c0b17d7
#
_cell.length_a   1.000
_cell.length_b   1.000
_cell.length_c   1.000
_cell.angle_alpha   90.00
_cell.angle_beta   90.00
_cell.angle_gamma   90.00
#
_symmetry.space_group_name_H-M   'P 1'
#
loop_
_entity.id
_entity.type
_entity.pdbx_description
1 polymer ?
#
loop_
_entity_poly.entity_id
_entity_poly.type
_entity_poly.pdbx_seq_one_letter_code
_entity_poly.pdbx_strand_id
1 'polypeptide(L)'
;MRSKKLRRSLYILFLSFTALLLGFTVIYLINIYNINQSYYETYNTKGKVALRKFPYPYKAAVAICSDIDGTTSKEEFLEIQKFLNTKEKTSMGEGVGLEIGNSFMMYAPPTCAFSYYSANPGNAKVIKKFIKTGYIDFMHSYGEKVDFNRKDAIRAIKELSENSCKVDVWIDHATTLDNLGDDRTFGLGDHPGSTAYHSDLTLDYGIKFVWLGRVTMIVGQSAPITLATFTSIYDPDHPISSLVNMTKEFAKNVLAVFGNKKYAMHKDYGLMRITRLDDSQKVYEFLRFDNYWKGVGTGATSKRLAYVISKRTLERLKEVNGYMIVYTHLGANSDCSQVVAKETQIALRDLASEYERGNIHVTNTSKLLNYYVNHRYLNWSYETKGDEVVITISSVEDPVFGSFVSTIYNLEGITFYVPDKDKTRIYIADNEIANIQRNPPDYAGRESVTILY
;
A
#
# COMPACT_ATOMS: atom_id res chain seq x y z
N MET A 1 -10.50 -34.04 -54.34
CA MET A 1 -9.19 -34.02 -53.63
C MET A 1 -8.90 -32.74 -52.81
N ARG A 2 -9.15 -31.53 -53.29
CA ARG A 2 -8.90 -30.26 -52.57
C ARG A 2 -9.59 -30.15 -51.21
N SER A 3 -10.83 -30.60 -51.05
CA SER A 3 -11.61 -30.50 -49.79
C SER A 3 -11.05 -31.37 -48.66
N LYS A 4 -10.56 -32.59 -48.96
CA LYS A 4 -9.95 -33.47 -47.95
C LYS A 4 -8.60 -32.91 -47.42
N LYS A 5 -7.82 -32.32 -48.31
CA LYS A 5 -6.53 -31.71 -47.95
C LYS A 5 -6.72 -30.46 -47.04
N LEU A 6 -7.72 -29.63 -47.33
CA LEU A 6 -8.10 -28.46 -46.53
C LEU A 6 -8.57 -28.87 -45.13
N ARG A 7 -9.45 -29.88 -45.03
CA ARG A 7 -9.92 -30.39 -43.72
C ARG A 7 -8.78 -30.93 -42.87
N ARG A 8 -7.82 -31.65 -43.48
CA ARG A 8 -6.65 -32.17 -42.75
C ARG A 8 -5.74 -31.05 -42.27
N SER A 9 -5.52 -30.01 -43.05
CA SER A 9 -4.74 -28.84 -42.65
C SER A 9 -5.41 -28.06 -41.51
N LEU A 10 -6.73 -27.84 -41.56
CA LEU A 10 -7.50 -27.21 -40.51
C LEU A 10 -7.47 -28.03 -39.22
N TYR A 11 -7.55 -29.34 -39.29
CA TYR A 11 -7.45 -30.22 -38.12
C TYR A 11 -6.06 -30.17 -37.47
N ILE A 12 -5.00 -30.20 -38.28
CA ILE A 12 -3.62 -30.06 -37.78
C ILE A 12 -3.44 -28.68 -37.11
N LEU A 13 -3.95 -27.60 -37.71
CA LEU A 13 -3.89 -26.26 -37.19
C LEU A 13 -4.64 -26.15 -35.85
N PHE A 14 -5.83 -26.77 -35.76
CA PHE A 14 -6.61 -26.85 -34.53
C PHE A 14 -5.88 -27.61 -33.42
N LEU A 15 -5.32 -28.78 -33.73
CA LEU A 15 -4.54 -29.57 -32.76
C LEU A 15 -3.30 -28.81 -32.28
N SER A 16 -2.58 -28.14 -33.22
CA SER A 16 -1.41 -27.34 -32.88
C SER A 16 -1.78 -26.16 -31.98
N PHE A 17 -2.89 -25.47 -32.27
CA PHE A 17 -3.41 -24.38 -31.44
C PHE A 17 -3.82 -24.85 -30.05
N THR A 18 -4.52 -26.00 -29.96
CA THR A 18 -4.94 -26.61 -28.71
C THR A 18 -3.74 -27.03 -27.87
N ALA A 19 -2.72 -27.65 -28.49
CA ALA A 19 -1.49 -28.02 -27.82
C ALA A 19 -0.72 -26.80 -27.30
N LEU A 20 -0.66 -25.72 -28.09
CA LEU A 20 -0.06 -24.46 -27.69
C LEU A 20 -0.79 -23.84 -26.49
N LEU A 21 -2.13 -23.79 -26.52
CA LEU A 21 -2.97 -23.28 -25.46
C LEU A 21 -2.79 -24.08 -24.17
N LEU A 22 -2.75 -25.41 -24.28
CA LEU A 22 -2.45 -26.28 -23.13
C LEU A 22 -1.06 -26.01 -22.56
N GLY A 23 -0.05 -25.87 -23.42
CA GLY A 23 1.30 -25.52 -22.99
C GLY A 23 1.36 -24.20 -22.22
N PHE A 24 0.73 -23.14 -22.72
CA PHE A 24 0.61 -21.86 -22.01
C PHE A 24 -0.11 -21.99 -20.68
N THR A 25 -1.19 -22.75 -20.62
CA THR A 25 -1.95 -22.97 -19.40
C THR A 25 -1.10 -23.67 -18.34
N VAL A 26 -0.36 -24.73 -18.73
CA VAL A 26 0.53 -25.46 -17.82
C VAL A 26 1.63 -24.54 -17.29
N ILE A 27 2.29 -23.78 -18.15
CA ILE A 27 3.34 -22.82 -17.74
C ILE A 27 2.77 -21.79 -16.78
N TYR A 28 1.60 -21.23 -17.06
CA TYR A 28 0.92 -20.30 -16.17
C TYR A 28 0.67 -20.91 -14.79
N LEU A 29 0.07 -22.11 -14.73
CA LEU A 29 -0.23 -22.79 -13.46
C LEU A 29 1.03 -23.12 -12.65
N ILE A 30 2.13 -23.52 -13.30
CA ILE A 30 3.42 -23.73 -12.63
C ILE A 30 3.93 -22.44 -12.01
N ASN A 31 3.84 -21.31 -12.73
CA ASN A 31 4.27 -20.03 -12.18
C ASN A 31 3.41 -19.61 -10.98
N ILE A 32 2.08 -19.74 -11.05
CA ILE A 32 1.19 -19.45 -9.91
C ILE A 32 1.49 -20.36 -8.73
N TYR A 33 1.75 -21.65 -8.98
CA TYR A 33 2.17 -22.57 -7.92
C TYR A 33 3.46 -22.08 -7.22
N ASN A 34 4.49 -21.71 -7.97
CA ASN A 34 5.76 -21.23 -7.43
C ASN A 34 5.58 -19.91 -6.64
N ILE A 35 4.75 -18.98 -7.15
CA ILE A 35 4.40 -17.73 -6.44
C ILE A 35 3.76 -18.06 -5.09
N ASN A 36 2.79 -18.97 -5.08
CA ASN A 36 2.12 -19.37 -3.85
C ASN A 36 3.05 -20.11 -2.88
N GLN A 37 3.98 -20.94 -3.37
CA GLN A 37 4.99 -21.59 -2.51
C GLN A 37 5.88 -20.54 -1.83
N SER A 38 6.39 -19.55 -2.58
CA SER A 38 7.18 -18.45 -2.02
C SER A 38 6.39 -17.66 -0.95
N TYR A 39 5.08 -17.46 -1.15
CA TYR A 39 4.22 -16.86 -0.13
C TYR A 39 4.17 -17.72 1.14
N TYR A 40 3.92 -19.03 1.00
CA TYR A 40 3.83 -19.93 2.16
C TYR A 40 5.15 -20.09 2.90
N GLU A 41 6.28 -20.01 2.21
CA GLU A 41 7.62 -19.99 2.82
C GLU A 41 7.83 -18.71 3.63
N THR A 42 7.47 -17.55 3.06
CA THR A 42 7.61 -16.23 3.71
C THR A 42 6.75 -16.13 4.97
N TYR A 43 5.52 -16.63 4.92
CA TYR A 43 4.56 -16.56 6.04
C TYR A 43 4.32 -17.92 6.69
N ASN A 44 5.39 -18.72 6.84
CA ASN A 44 5.28 -20.03 7.45
C ASN A 44 5.09 -19.90 8.97
N THR A 45 3.88 -20.15 9.43
CA THR A 45 3.52 -20.13 10.85
C THR A 45 3.48 -21.51 11.51
N LYS A 46 3.94 -22.58 10.82
CA LYS A 46 3.88 -23.97 11.34
C LYS A 46 4.96 -24.29 12.36
N GLY A 47 6.03 -23.47 12.44
CA GLY A 47 7.11 -23.66 13.40
C GLY A 47 6.67 -23.50 14.86
N LYS A 48 7.45 -24.06 15.79
CA LYS A 48 7.25 -23.88 17.23
C LYS A 48 7.28 -22.39 17.61
N VAL A 49 8.25 -21.66 17.04
CA VAL A 49 8.32 -20.18 17.04
C VAL A 49 8.20 -19.71 15.59
N ALA A 50 7.37 -18.69 15.34
CA ALA A 50 7.16 -18.20 13.97
C ALA A 50 6.80 -16.72 13.97
N LEU A 51 7.28 -16.00 12.96
CA LEU A 51 6.93 -14.59 12.76
C LEU A 51 5.46 -14.47 12.31
N ARG A 52 4.66 -13.67 13.03
CA ARG A 52 3.26 -13.40 12.72
C ARG A 52 3.17 -12.29 11.68
N LYS A 53 2.34 -12.47 10.66
CA LYS A 53 2.25 -11.56 9.50
C LYS A 53 1.84 -10.13 9.85
N PHE A 54 0.97 -9.94 10.84
CA PHE A 54 0.44 -8.64 11.27
C PHE A 54 0.68 -8.43 12.76
N PRO A 55 0.64 -7.18 13.24
CA PRO A 55 0.61 -6.92 14.68
C PRO A 55 -0.53 -7.68 15.35
N TYR A 56 -0.32 -8.15 16.58
CA TYR A 56 -1.40 -8.74 17.37
C TYR A 56 -2.42 -7.63 17.74
N PRO A 57 -3.74 -7.89 17.74
CA PRO A 57 -4.42 -9.16 17.43
C PRO A 57 -4.84 -9.29 15.95
N TYR A 58 -4.50 -8.35 15.09
CA TYR A 58 -5.04 -8.18 13.74
C TYR A 58 -4.71 -9.33 12.80
N LYS A 59 -5.61 -9.61 11.85
CA LYS A 59 -5.44 -10.61 10.79
C LYS A 59 -5.41 -10.04 9.37
N ALA A 60 -5.53 -8.72 9.25
CA ALA A 60 -5.39 -7.97 8.01
C ALA A 60 -4.93 -6.55 8.30
N ALA A 61 -4.45 -5.81 7.30
CA ALA A 61 -4.03 -4.42 7.49
C ALA A 61 -4.50 -3.52 6.34
N VAL A 62 -4.90 -2.28 6.68
CA VAL A 62 -5.38 -1.26 5.77
C VAL A 62 -4.66 0.05 6.03
N ALA A 63 -4.20 0.70 4.95
CA ALA A 63 -3.91 2.13 4.93
C ALA A 63 -4.85 2.83 3.96
N ILE A 64 -5.31 4.03 4.30
CA ILE A 64 -6.05 4.90 3.37
C ILE A 64 -5.09 5.96 2.87
N CYS A 65 -4.77 5.88 1.58
CA CYS A 65 -3.89 6.79 0.88
C CYS A 65 -4.76 7.84 0.18
N SER A 66 -5.03 8.95 0.89
CA SER A 66 -5.88 10.03 0.40
C SER A 66 -5.05 11.12 -0.25
N ASP A 67 -5.21 11.30 -1.56
CA ASP A 67 -4.59 12.40 -2.27
C ASP A 67 -5.28 13.72 -1.90
N ILE A 68 -4.51 14.81 -1.83
CA ILE A 68 -4.98 16.13 -1.36
C ILE A 68 -5.90 16.84 -2.34
N ASP A 69 -5.97 16.34 -3.57
CA ASP A 69 -6.76 16.92 -4.64
C ASP A 69 -8.22 17.12 -4.22
N GLY A 70 -8.78 18.26 -4.59
CA GLY A 70 -10.14 18.63 -4.23
C GLY A 70 -10.29 19.23 -2.84
N THR A 71 -9.26 19.24 -2.00
CA THR A 71 -9.28 19.96 -0.72
C THR A 71 -9.10 21.46 -0.99
N THR A 72 -10.16 22.24 -0.74
CA THR A 72 -10.23 23.65 -1.16
C THR A 72 -9.66 24.62 -0.15
N SER A 73 -9.60 24.23 1.13
CA SER A 73 -9.17 25.11 2.20
C SER A 73 -8.48 24.38 3.36
N LYS A 74 -7.74 25.15 4.12
CA LYS A 74 -7.13 24.67 5.38
C LYS A 74 -8.20 24.20 6.38
N GLU A 75 -9.29 24.90 6.45
CA GLU A 75 -10.41 24.60 7.36
C GLU A 75 -11.04 23.26 7.03
N GLU A 76 -11.27 22.99 5.74
CA GLU A 76 -11.75 21.70 5.25
C GLU A 76 -10.77 20.56 5.59
N PHE A 77 -9.48 20.76 5.32
CA PHE A 77 -8.43 19.80 5.68
C PHE A 77 -8.44 19.49 7.18
N LEU A 78 -8.49 20.52 8.03
CA LEU A 78 -8.49 20.34 9.47
C LEU A 78 -9.73 19.58 9.96
N GLU A 79 -10.89 19.83 9.39
CA GLU A 79 -12.13 19.14 9.74
C GLU A 79 -12.09 17.68 9.31
N ILE A 80 -11.55 17.36 8.11
CA ILE A 80 -11.30 15.99 7.66
C ILE A 80 -10.36 15.28 8.63
N GLN A 81 -9.21 15.88 8.95
CA GLN A 81 -8.22 15.26 9.84
C GLN A 81 -8.78 15.05 11.25
N LYS A 82 -9.54 16.01 11.77
CA LYS A 82 -10.18 15.87 13.07
C LYS A 82 -11.16 14.69 13.09
N PHE A 83 -11.98 14.55 12.05
CA PHE A 83 -12.90 13.42 11.93
C PHE A 83 -12.19 12.08 11.82
N LEU A 84 -11.11 12.01 11.05
CA LEU A 84 -10.38 10.76 10.84
C LEU A 84 -9.57 10.33 12.06
N ASN A 85 -8.80 11.25 12.64
CA ASN A 85 -7.70 10.91 13.53
C ASN A 85 -8.01 11.14 15.03
N THR A 86 -9.20 11.64 15.37
CA THR A 86 -9.60 11.86 16.76
C THR A 86 -10.98 11.28 17.07
N LYS A 87 -11.32 11.15 18.34
CA LYS A 87 -12.70 10.84 18.81
C LYS A 87 -13.48 12.11 19.18
N GLU A 88 -12.94 13.30 18.88
CA GLU A 88 -13.60 14.55 19.19
C GLU A 88 -14.86 14.76 18.32
N LYS A 89 -15.77 15.61 18.82
CA LYS A 89 -16.96 16.02 18.08
C LYS A 89 -16.58 16.94 16.91
N THR A 90 -17.11 16.62 15.73
CA THR A 90 -16.95 17.35 14.47
C THR A 90 -18.31 17.74 13.90
N SER A 91 -18.36 18.44 12.76
CA SER A 91 -19.59 18.69 11.99
C SER A 91 -20.24 17.38 11.50
N MET A 92 -19.44 16.31 11.37
CA MET A 92 -19.87 14.97 10.95
C MET A 92 -20.19 14.03 12.13
N GLY A 93 -20.32 14.55 13.35
CA GLY A 93 -20.49 13.81 14.59
C GLY A 93 -19.16 13.46 15.26
N GLU A 94 -19.12 12.43 16.08
CA GLU A 94 -17.90 11.94 16.69
C GLU A 94 -16.91 11.40 15.65
N GLY A 95 -15.64 11.76 15.80
CA GLY A 95 -14.58 11.29 14.91
C GLY A 95 -14.34 9.78 15.02
N VAL A 96 -13.69 9.20 14.03
CA VAL A 96 -13.48 7.74 13.98
C VAL A 96 -12.22 7.30 14.74
N GLY A 97 -11.27 8.21 15.02
CA GLY A 97 -10.07 7.93 15.80
C GLY A 97 -9.16 6.88 15.18
N LEU A 98 -9.04 6.88 13.85
CA LEU A 98 -8.15 6.00 13.10
C LEU A 98 -6.86 6.74 12.72
N GLU A 99 -5.77 6.02 12.54
CA GLU A 99 -4.53 6.59 12.02
C GLU A 99 -4.55 6.62 10.50
N ILE A 100 -5.16 7.65 9.93
CA ILE A 100 -5.28 7.82 8.47
C ILE A 100 -4.42 9.02 8.05
N GLY A 101 -3.48 8.76 7.13
CA GLY A 101 -2.61 9.77 6.55
C GLY A 101 -3.25 10.50 5.37
N ASN A 102 -2.64 11.61 4.98
CA ASN A 102 -3.00 12.40 3.81
C ASN A 102 -1.75 12.89 3.08
N SER A 103 -1.91 13.26 1.82
CA SER A 103 -0.83 13.87 1.05
C SER A 103 -0.72 15.36 1.28
N PHE A 104 0.36 15.94 0.72
CA PHE A 104 0.48 17.38 0.50
C PHE A 104 1.20 17.63 -0.84
N MET A 105 1.01 18.84 -1.35
CA MET A 105 1.74 19.39 -2.51
C MET A 105 2.57 20.59 -2.08
N MET A 106 3.77 20.74 -2.65
CA MET A 106 4.57 21.95 -2.47
C MET A 106 4.01 23.08 -3.33
N TYR A 107 3.70 22.76 -4.60
CA TYR A 107 3.20 23.68 -5.61
C TYR A 107 1.85 23.18 -6.10
N ALA A 108 0.80 23.97 -5.97
CA ALA A 108 -0.50 23.64 -6.54
C ALA A 108 -1.05 24.79 -7.37
N PRO A 109 -1.89 24.51 -8.37
CA PRO A 109 -2.55 25.57 -9.10
C PRO A 109 -3.45 26.40 -8.18
N PRO A 110 -3.80 27.62 -8.56
CA PRO A 110 -4.67 28.49 -7.74
C PRO A 110 -6.02 27.86 -7.37
N THR A 111 -6.45 26.84 -8.12
CA THR A 111 -7.70 26.10 -7.89
C THR A 111 -7.59 25.06 -6.78
N CYS A 112 -6.38 24.61 -6.42
CA CYS A 112 -6.10 23.71 -5.29
C CYS A 112 -5.53 24.55 -4.14
N ALA A 113 -6.36 25.23 -3.40
CA ALA A 113 -5.93 26.29 -2.48
C ALA A 113 -5.12 25.82 -1.28
N PHE A 114 -5.19 24.52 -0.91
CA PHE A 114 -4.45 23.97 0.22
C PHE A 114 -3.14 23.30 -0.22
N SER A 115 -2.10 24.09 -0.39
CA SER A 115 -0.74 23.65 -0.70
C SER A 115 0.29 24.40 0.12
N TYR A 116 1.54 23.89 0.12
CA TYR A 116 2.62 24.46 0.95
C TYR A 116 2.95 25.91 0.54
N TYR A 117 3.26 26.14 -0.75
CA TYR A 117 3.56 27.45 -1.31
C TYR A 117 2.29 28.12 -1.88
N SER A 118 1.21 28.14 -1.11
CA SER A 118 -0.01 28.85 -1.47
C SER A 118 0.08 30.34 -1.10
N ALA A 119 -0.89 31.13 -1.59
CA ALA A 119 -1.05 32.51 -1.17
C ALA A 119 -1.37 32.70 0.33
N ASN A 120 -1.84 31.62 0.99
CA ASN A 120 -2.12 31.62 2.42
C ASN A 120 -0.93 31.04 3.22
N PRO A 121 -0.12 31.88 3.90
CA PRO A 121 1.05 31.41 4.65
C PRO A 121 0.70 30.48 5.83
N GLY A 122 -0.55 30.47 6.26
CA GLY A 122 -1.05 29.55 7.30
C GLY A 122 -1.06 28.09 6.85
N ASN A 123 -1.13 27.81 5.55
CA ASN A 123 -1.14 26.46 5.02
C ASN A 123 0.17 25.74 5.29
N ALA A 124 1.32 26.37 5.03
CA ALA A 124 2.64 25.79 5.31
C ALA A 124 2.80 25.43 6.79
N LYS A 125 2.30 26.27 7.72
CA LYS A 125 2.33 25.99 9.16
C LYS A 125 1.53 24.73 9.52
N VAL A 126 0.35 24.56 8.94
CA VAL A 126 -0.50 23.39 9.17
C VAL A 126 0.16 22.14 8.57
N ILE A 127 0.61 22.21 7.32
CA ILE A 127 1.27 21.06 6.64
C ILE A 127 2.49 20.61 7.45
N LYS A 128 3.38 21.52 7.87
CA LYS A 128 4.53 21.20 8.72
C LYS A 128 4.12 20.50 10.02
N LYS A 129 3.06 21.00 10.69
CA LYS A 129 2.56 20.36 11.91
C LYS A 129 2.12 18.93 11.64
N PHE A 130 1.33 18.70 10.60
CA PHE A 130 0.77 17.39 10.29
C PHE A 130 1.80 16.40 9.76
N ILE A 131 2.85 16.84 9.04
CA ILE A 131 4.00 16.00 8.71
C ILE A 131 4.69 15.52 10.00
N LYS A 132 4.96 16.42 10.95
CA LYS A 132 5.64 16.07 12.21
C LYS A 132 4.84 15.14 13.12
N THR A 133 3.53 15.14 12.99
CA THR A 133 2.64 14.21 13.73
C THR A 133 2.32 12.94 12.97
N GLY A 134 2.79 12.79 11.72
CA GLY A 134 2.58 11.61 10.89
C GLY A 134 1.21 11.50 10.24
N TYR A 135 0.36 12.53 10.32
CA TYR A 135 -0.96 12.56 9.66
C TYR A 135 -0.93 13.18 8.26
N ILE A 136 0.19 13.75 7.85
CA ILE A 136 0.61 13.90 6.46
C ILE A 136 1.85 13.04 6.33
N ASP A 137 1.75 11.93 5.62
CA ASP A 137 2.76 10.89 5.57
C ASP A 137 3.31 10.62 4.16
N PHE A 138 2.80 11.36 3.13
CA PHE A 138 3.31 11.25 1.78
C PHE A 138 3.21 12.55 0.98
N MET A 139 4.12 12.69 0.02
CA MET A 139 4.17 13.80 -0.92
C MET A 139 3.47 13.41 -2.22
N HIS A 140 2.52 14.23 -2.69
CA HIS A 140 1.80 14.01 -3.94
C HIS A 140 2.49 14.77 -5.07
N SER A 141 3.56 14.20 -5.59
CA SER A 141 4.59 14.85 -6.38
C SER A 141 5.05 16.18 -5.73
N TYR A 142 5.72 17.07 -6.44
CA TYR A 142 5.87 18.43 -5.95
C TYR A 142 4.61 19.28 -6.21
N GLY A 143 3.68 18.77 -7.03
CA GLY A 143 2.40 19.40 -7.36
C GLY A 143 2.33 19.96 -8.79
N GLU A 144 1.26 20.67 -9.10
CA GLU A 144 0.94 21.15 -10.46
C GLU A 144 1.64 22.48 -10.82
N LYS A 145 2.96 22.46 -10.95
CA LYS A 145 3.70 23.61 -11.48
C LYS A 145 4.02 23.42 -12.95
N VAL A 146 3.42 24.24 -13.83
CA VAL A 146 3.51 24.11 -15.29
C VAL A 146 4.95 24.14 -15.82
N ASP A 147 5.81 24.97 -15.23
CA ASP A 147 7.22 25.15 -15.58
C ASP A 147 8.15 24.52 -14.54
N PHE A 148 7.72 23.42 -13.92
CA PHE A 148 8.51 22.73 -12.90
C PHE A 148 9.88 22.35 -13.43
N ASN A 149 10.90 22.58 -12.60
CA ASN A 149 12.28 22.26 -12.90
C ASN A 149 13.06 21.87 -11.63
N ARG A 150 14.30 21.38 -11.81
CA ARG A 150 15.15 20.92 -10.73
C ARG A 150 15.38 21.94 -9.59
N LYS A 151 15.37 23.26 -9.89
CA LYS A 151 15.51 24.29 -8.83
C LYS A 151 14.30 24.31 -7.90
N ASP A 152 13.13 23.97 -8.42
CA ASP A 152 11.91 23.87 -7.60
C ASP A 152 12.01 22.68 -6.64
N ALA A 153 12.52 21.54 -7.09
CA ALA A 153 12.79 20.41 -6.22
C ALA A 153 13.80 20.76 -5.12
N ILE A 154 14.93 21.40 -5.48
CA ILE A 154 15.94 21.85 -4.51
C ILE A 154 15.33 22.77 -3.47
N ARG A 155 14.51 23.74 -3.89
CA ARG A 155 13.82 24.67 -2.99
C ARG A 155 12.88 23.93 -2.03
N ALA A 156 12.08 23.00 -2.55
CA ALA A 156 11.13 22.20 -1.77
C ALA A 156 11.84 21.35 -0.72
N ILE A 157 12.85 20.59 -1.13
CA ILE A 157 13.63 19.71 -0.25
C ILE A 157 14.36 20.51 0.83
N LYS A 158 14.96 21.64 0.46
CA LYS A 158 15.61 22.54 1.42
C LYS A 158 14.65 23.01 2.48
N GLU A 159 13.48 23.51 2.08
CA GLU A 159 12.44 24.00 2.99
C GLU A 159 11.96 22.90 3.94
N LEU A 160 11.70 21.69 3.43
CA LEU A 160 11.27 20.57 4.26
C LEU A 160 12.36 20.14 5.25
N SER A 161 13.62 20.06 4.80
CA SER A 161 14.76 19.64 5.62
C SER A 161 15.05 20.64 6.73
N GLU A 162 15.09 21.95 6.44
CA GLU A 162 15.31 23.01 7.41
C GLU A 162 14.21 23.07 8.50
N ASN A 163 13.00 22.59 8.18
CA ASN A 163 11.89 22.50 9.11
C ASN A 163 11.76 21.12 9.79
N SER A 164 12.72 20.20 9.59
CA SER A 164 12.64 18.82 10.11
C SER A 164 11.35 18.09 9.72
N CYS A 165 10.84 18.38 8.53
CA CYS A 165 9.71 17.69 7.92
C CYS A 165 10.28 16.53 7.09
N LYS A 166 9.93 15.29 7.45
CA LYS A 166 10.37 14.08 6.74
C LYS A 166 9.17 13.28 6.29
N VAL A 167 9.15 12.90 5.02
CA VAL A 167 8.24 11.92 4.44
C VAL A 167 9.06 10.95 3.60
N ASP A 168 8.65 9.70 3.57
CA ASP A 168 9.36 8.63 2.87
C ASP A 168 8.52 8.00 1.74
N VAL A 169 7.32 8.52 1.52
CA VAL A 169 6.40 8.07 0.47
C VAL A 169 6.18 9.19 -0.56
N TRP A 170 6.28 8.82 -1.83
CA TRP A 170 6.02 9.63 -3.00
C TRP A 170 4.87 9.07 -3.82
N ILE A 171 4.01 9.94 -4.31
CA ILE A 171 2.90 9.59 -5.20
C ILE A 171 2.94 10.48 -6.43
N ASP A 172 2.98 9.87 -7.60
CA ASP A 172 2.84 10.59 -8.86
C ASP A 172 1.46 11.22 -9.00
N HIS A 173 1.39 12.45 -9.52
CA HIS A 173 0.18 13.21 -9.70
C HIS A 173 -0.17 13.36 -11.18
N ALA A 174 -1.33 12.84 -11.61
CA ALA A 174 -1.85 13.00 -12.96
C ALA A 174 -0.77 12.88 -14.06
N THR A 175 -0.54 13.92 -14.84
CA THR A 175 0.43 13.99 -15.95
C THR A 175 1.40 15.17 -15.78
N THR A 176 1.96 15.36 -14.59
CA THR A 176 2.92 16.44 -14.29
C THR A 176 4.36 16.02 -14.62
N LEU A 177 5.19 17.01 -14.97
CA LEU A 177 6.59 16.74 -15.39
C LEU A 177 7.47 16.21 -14.27
N ASP A 178 7.15 16.48 -13.03
CA ASP A 178 7.86 16.08 -11.84
C ASP A 178 7.53 14.65 -11.35
N ASN A 179 6.67 13.93 -12.06
CA ASN A 179 6.43 12.52 -11.76
C ASN A 179 7.68 11.66 -12.01
N LEU A 180 7.78 10.53 -11.27
CA LEU A 180 8.85 9.54 -11.40
C LEU A 180 8.47 8.37 -12.32
N GLY A 181 7.20 8.26 -12.74
CA GLY A 181 6.72 7.22 -13.63
C GLY A 181 6.56 7.69 -15.07
N ASP A 182 6.92 6.84 -16.03
CA ASP A 182 6.88 7.13 -17.46
C ASP A 182 5.57 6.70 -18.15
N ASP A 183 5.13 5.48 -17.89
CA ASP A 183 4.11 4.75 -18.66
C ASP A 183 2.69 5.36 -18.58
N ARG A 184 2.33 5.96 -17.45
CA ARG A 184 1.00 6.48 -17.18
C ARG A 184 0.99 7.95 -16.81
N THR A 185 2.02 8.37 -16.11
CA THR A 185 2.12 9.70 -15.50
C THR A 185 2.95 10.66 -16.35
N PHE A 186 3.63 10.15 -17.41
CA PHE A 186 4.45 10.94 -18.35
C PHE A 186 5.48 11.83 -17.64
N GLY A 187 5.99 11.35 -16.48
CA GLY A 187 6.96 12.07 -15.71
C GLY A 187 8.33 12.12 -16.36
N LEU A 188 9.09 13.15 -16.01
CA LEU A 188 10.49 13.32 -16.40
C LEU A 188 11.38 13.55 -15.17
N GLY A 189 10.82 13.31 -13.97
CA GLY A 189 11.51 13.53 -12.70
C GLY A 189 12.68 12.58 -12.46
N ASP A 190 12.64 11.39 -13.02
CA ASP A 190 13.71 10.38 -12.95
C ASP A 190 14.51 10.25 -14.26
N HIS A 191 14.23 11.10 -15.28
CA HIS A 191 14.89 11.04 -16.57
C HIS A 191 16.15 11.93 -16.60
N PRO A 192 17.37 11.36 -16.55
CA PRO A 192 18.61 12.15 -16.57
C PRO A 192 18.71 13.02 -17.82
N GLY A 193 19.02 14.30 -17.64
CA GLY A 193 19.09 15.28 -18.73
C GLY A 193 17.79 16.08 -18.95
N SER A 194 16.68 15.67 -18.37
CA SER A 194 15.48 16.50 -18.30
C SER A 194 15.69 17.72 -17.40
N THR A 195 15.06 18.83 -17.73
CA THR A 195 15.02 20.03 -16.85
C THR A 195 14.27 19.74 -15.55
N ALA A 196 13.36 18.77 -15.56
CA ALA A 196 12.58 18.34 -14.41
C ALA A 196 13.27 17.22 -13.57
N TYR A 197 14.44 16.74 -13.97
CA TYR A 197 15.16 15.67 -13.25
C TYR A 197 15.44 16.03 -11.79
N HIS A 198 15.01 15.17 -10.88
CA HIS A 198 15.15 15.39 -9.42
C HIS A 198 15.15 14.12 -8.58
N SER A 199 15.01 12.93 -9.19
CA SER A 199 14.92 11.66 -8.42
C SER A 199 16.08 11.46 -7.47
N ASP A 200 17.32 11.79 -7.88
CA ASP A 200 18.51 11.76 -7.03
C ASP A 200 18.32 12.60 -5.75
N LEU A 201 17.85 13.83 -5.88
CA LEU A 201 17.58 14.73 -4.75
C LEU A 201 16.45 14.21 -3.86
N THR A 202 15.40 13.70 -4.48
CA THR A 202 14.21 13.24 -3.80
C THR A 202 14.48 11.97 -3.01
N LEU A 203 15.28 11.06 -3.55
CA LEU A 203 15.70 9.85 -2.82
C LEU A 203 16.71 10.17 -1.72
N ASP A 204 17.66 11.08 -1.96
CA ASP A 204 18.60 11.55 -0.93
C ASP A 204 17.90 12.27 0.24
N TYR A 205 16.80 12.97 -0.04
CA TYR A 205 15.96 13.56 1.01
C TYR A 205 15.33 12.50 1.93
N GLY A 206 15.05 11.30 1.40
CA GLY A 206 14.57 10.17 2.18
C GLY A 206 13.33 9.46 1.64
N ILE A 207 12.86 9.79 0.44
CA ILE A 207 11.80 9.01 -0.22
C ILE A 207 12.29 7.59 -0.47
N LYS A 208 11.50 6.61 -0.03
CA LYS A 208 11.78 5.17 -0.16
C LYS A 208 10.73 4.45 -0.99
N PHE A 209 9.49 4.84 -0.82
CA PHE A 209 8.31 4.21 -1.38
C PHE A 209 7.71 5.11 -2.44
N VAL A 210 7.45 4.57 -3.63
CA VAL A 210 6.90 5.33 -4.74
C VAL A 210 5.66 4.64 -5.29
N TRP A 211 4.65 5.44 -5.65
CA TRP A 211 3.52 4.96 -6.43
C TRP A 211 3.59 5.57 -7.83
N LEU A 212 3.78 4.71 -8.83
CA LEU A 212 3.97 5.06 -10.25
C LEU A 212 2.69 4.78 -11.06
N GLY A 213 1.52 5.12 -10.52
CA GLY A 213 0.24 4.99 -11.22
C GLY A 213 -0.35 3.57 -11.27
N ARG A 214 0.13 2.60 -10.48
CA ARG A 214 -0.38 1.22 -10.53
C ARG A 214 -1.50 1.01 -9.52
N VAL A 215 -2.66 0.54 -10.02
CA VAL A 215 -3.84 0.24 -9.21
C VAL A 215 -4.38 -1.14 -9.55
N THR A 216 -4.85 -1.87 -8.54
CA THR A 216 -5.51 -3.17 -8.68
C THR A 216 -6.92 -3.16 -8.10
N MET A 217 -7.76 -4.04 -8.62
CA MET A 217 -9.08 -4.35 -8.05
C MET A 217 -9.07 -5.59 -7.15
N ILE A 218 -7.90 -6.24 -7.00
CA ILE A 218 -7.76 -7.43 -6.15
C ILE A 218 -7.69 -7.02 -4.70
N VAL A 219 -8.58 -7.59 -3.88
CA VAL A 219 -8.61 -7.37 -2.42
C VAL A 219 -7.54 -8.24 -1.77
N GLY A 220 -6.70 -7.62 -0.94
CA GLY A 220 -5.70 -8.32 -0.14
C GLY A 220 -4.41 -8.60 -0.90
N GLN A 221 -3.52 -7.59 -0.92
CA GLN A 221 -2.17 -7.73 -1.45
C GLN A 221 -1.33 -8.64 -0.55
N SER A 222 -0.30 -9.26 -1.14
CA SER A 222 0.55 -10.24 -0.46
C SER A 222 -0.27 -11.38 0.17
N ALA A 223 -1.13 -11.99 -0.65
CA ALA A 223 -1.94 -13.16 -0.34
C ALA A 223 -1.82 -14.21 -1.45
N PRO A 224 -2.12 -15.50 -1.21
CA PRO A 224 -2.06 -16.52 -2.25
C PRO A 224 -2.99 -16.22 -3.42
N ILE A 225 -2.52 -16.47 -4.65
CA ILE A 225 -3.34 -16.33 -5.86
C ILE A 225 -4.15 -17.60 -6.05
N THR A 226 -5.47 -17.45 -6.05
CA THR A 226 -6.44 -18.52 -6.28
C THR A 226 -7.48 -18.06 -7.31
N LEU A 227 -8.36 -18.95 -7.72
CA LEU A 227 -9.51 -18.55 -8.55
C LEU A 227 -10.35 -17.48 -7.85
N ALA A 228 -10.52 -17.59 -6.52
CA ALA A 228 -11.24 -16.62 -5.71
C ALA A 228 -10.59 -15.22 -5.71
N THR A 229 -9.30 -15.10 -6.00
CA THR A 229 -8.63 -13.81 -6.16
C THR A 229 -9.33 -12.96 -7.23
N PHE A 230 -9.68 -13.55 -8.36
CA PHE A 230 -10.32 -12.85 -9.47
C PHE A 230 -11.84 -12.80 -9.32
N THR A 231 -12.47 -13.90 -8.90
CA THR A 231 -13.94 -13.94 -8.77
C THR A 231 -14.46 -13.07 -7.64
N SER A 232 -13.65 -12.68 -6.68
CA SER A 232 -14.02 -11.72 -5.61
C SER A 232 -14.32 -10.31 -6.12
N ILE A 233 -13.90 -9.97 -7.36
CA ILE A 233 -14.25 -8.70 -8.01
C ILE A 233 -15.72 -8.67 -8.42
N TYR A 234 -16.37 -9.85 -8.59
CA TYR A 234 -17.74 -9.92 -9.07
C TYR A 234 -18.72 -9.21 -8.11
N ASP A 235 -19.45 -8.26 -8.65
CA ASP A 235 -20.49 -7.51 -7.96
C ASP A 235 -21.85 -7.81 -8.63
N PRO A 236 -22.79 -8.44 -7.93
CA PRO A 236 -24.08 -8.79 -8.49
C PRO A 236 -24.94 -7.58 -8.89
N ASP A 237 -24.71 -6.42 -8.29
CA ASP A 237 -25.42 -5.18 -8.63
C ASP A 237 -24.88 -4.58 -9.94
N HIS A 238 -23.67 -4.96 -10.34
CA HIS A 238 -22.99 -4.51 -11.58
C HIS A 238 -22.36 -5.67 -12.36
N PRO A 239 -23.14 -6.69 -12.79
CA PRO A 239 -22.61 -7.96 -13.26
C PRO A 239 -21.73 -7.83 -14.53
N ILE A 240 -22.15 -7.01 -15.50
CA ILE A 240 -21.40 -6.84 -16.78
C ILE A 240 -20.07 -6.15 -16.52
N SER A 241 -20.08 -5.05 -15.75
CA SER A 241 -18.85 -4.32 -15.41
C SER A 241 -17.89 -5.18 -14.63
N SER A 242 -18.40 -5.98 -13.71
CA SER A 242 -17.61 -6.92 -12.91
C SER A 242 -16.92 -7.99 -13.76
N LEU A 243 -17.63 -8.60 -14.71
CA LEU A 243 -17.04 -9.57 -15.63
C LEU A 243 -15.93 -8.95 -16.48
N VAL A 244 -16.13 -7.72 -16.97
CA VAL A 244 -15.10 -6.98 -17.70
C VAL A 244 -13.88 -6.70 -16.80
N ASN A 245 -14.10 -6.29 -15.57
CA ASN A 245 -13.02 -5.98 -14.62
C ASN A 245 -12.26 -7.26 -14.20
N MET A 246 -12.98 -8.36 -13.92
CA MET A 246 -12.36 -9.67 -13.68
C MET A 246 -11.46 -10.11 -14.84
N THR A 247 -11.96 -10.00 -16.09
CA THR A 247 -11.19 -10.36 -17.27
C THR A 247 -9.96 -9.47 -17.43
N LYS A 248 -10.07 -8.16 -17.17
CA LYS A 248 -8.94 -7.23 -17.22
C LYS A 248 -7.87 -7.57 -16.17
N GLU A 249 -8.27 -7.82 -14.91
CA GLU A 249 -7.31 -8.17 -13.86
C GLU A 249 -6.64 -9.53 -14.13
N PHE A 250 -7.40 -10.52 -14.59
CA PHE A 250 -6.82 -11.81 -15.01
C PHE A 250 -5.83 -11.64 -16.18
N ALA A 251 -6.19 -10.86 -17.20
CA ALA A 251 -5.29 -10.59 -18.32
C ALA A 251 -4.00 -9.88 -17.90
N LYS A 252 -4.09 -8.89 -16.99
CA LYS A 252 -2.90 -8.23 -16.41
C LYS A 252 -2.00 -9.24 -15.68
N ASN A 253 -2.59 -10.16 -14.90
CA ASN A 253 -1.83 -11.20 -14.20
C ASN A 253 -1.13 -12.14 -15.19
N VAL A 254 -1.85 -12.64 -16.19
CA VAL A 254 -1.25 -13.49 -17.24
C VAL A 254 -0.09 -12.77 -17.93
N LEU A 255 -0.28 -11.54 -18.38
CA LEU A 255 0.77 -10.75 -19.02
C LEU A 255 1.98 -10.56 -18.09
N ALA A 256 1.75 -10.30 -16.80
CA ALA A 256 2.80 -10.14 -15.81
C ALA A 256 3.59 -11.43 -15.57
N VAL A 257 2.91 -12.57 -15.47
CA VAL A 257 3.52 -13.90 -15.33
C VAL A 257 4.44 -14.21 -16.49
N PHE A 258 4.07 -13.78 -17.70
CA PHE A 258 4.89 -13.93 -18.92
C PHE A 258 5.89 -12.78 -19.15
N GLY A 259 6.16 -11.96 -18.13
CA GLY A 259 7.26 -11.01 -18.12
C GLY A 259 6.96 -9.62 -18.67
N ASN A 260 5.68 -9.26 -18.86
CA ASN A 260 5.31 -7.90 -19.26
C ASN A 260 5.64 -6.91 -18.14
N LYS A 261 6.57 -5.99 -18.38
CA LYS A 261 7.07 -5.02 -17.41
C LYS A 261 5.98 -4.07 -16.92
N LYS A 262 5.10 -3.61 -17.80
CA LYS A 262 3.99 -2.70 -17.48
C LYS A 262 3.05 -3.25 -16.40
N TYR A 263 2.85 -4.56 -16.39
CA TYR A 263 1.96 -5.24 -15.44
C TYR A 263 2.71 -6.01 -14.35
N ALA A 264 4.01 -5.79 -14.19
CA ALA A 264 4.85 -6.56 -13.28
C ALA A 264 4.32 -6.63 -11.84
N MET A 265 3.66 -5.54 -11.34
CA MET A 265 2.99 -5.50 -10.03
C MET A 265 1.83 -6.50 -9.90
N HIS A 266 1.21 -6.89 -11.01
CA HIS A 266 0.10 -7.85 -11.02
C HIS A 266 0.56 -9.32 -11.08
N LYS A 267 1.87 -9.59 -11.05
CA LYS A 267 2.40 -10.95 -11.13
C LYS A 267 2.02 -11.77 -9.90
N ASP A 268 2.23 -11.20 -8.75
CA ASP A 268 2.00 -11.82 -7.43
C ASP A 268 1.06 -10.99 -6.53
N TYR A 269 0.60 -9.83 -7.01
CA TYR A 269 -0.17 -8.86 -6.23
C TYR A 269 0.47 -8.56 -4.88
N GLY A 270 1.80 -8.52 -4.82
CA GLY A 270 2.53 -8.06 -3.65
C GLY A 270 2.13 -6.63 -3.27
N LEU A 271 2.20 -6.30 -1.97
CA LEU A 271 1.95 -4.93 -1.52
C LEU A 271 2.91 -3.95 -2.20
N MET A 272 4.16 -4.35 -2.36
CA MET A 272 5.20 -3.61 -3.06
C MET A 272 6.19 -4.54 -3.76
N ARG A 273 6.96 -3.97 -4.67
CA ARG A 273 8.10 -4.61 -5.32
C ARG A 273 9.29 -3.66 -5.39
N ILE A 274 10.48 -4.22 -5.57
CA ILE A 274 11.65 -3.43 -5.93
C ILE A 274 11.57 -3.12 -7.43
N THR A 275 11.68 -1.85 -7.79
CA THR A 275 11.78 -1.39 -9.16
C THR A 275 12.99 -0.50 -9.36
N ARG A 276 13.31 -0.18 -10.61
CA ARG A 276 14.32 0.81 -10.97
C ARG A 276 13.66 1.95 -11.70
N LEU A 277 14.02 3.16 -11.32
CA LEU A 277 13.70 4.37 -12.04
C LEU A 277 14.58 4.47 -13.30
N ASP A 278 14.31 5.41 -14.19
CA ASP A 278 15.04 5.59 -15.45
C ASP A 278 16.52 5.94 -15.23
N ASP A 279 16.84 6.61 -14.13
CA ASP A 279 18.21 6.87 -13.68
C ASP A 279 18.90 5.66 -13.02
N SER A 280 18.25 4.49 -13.05
CA SER A 280 18.72 3.22 -12.50
C SER A 280 18.71 3.10 -10.97
N GLN A 281 18.27 4.11 -10.24
CA GLN A 281 18.11 4.04 -8.78
C GLN A 281 17.02 3.03 -8.40
N LYS A 282 17.25 2.28 -7.32
CA LYS A 282 16.28 1.30 -6.81
C LYS A 282 15.33 1.97 -5.82
N VAL A 283 14.05 1.65 -5.93
CA VAL A 283 13.01 2.09 -5.01
C VAL A 283 12.01 0.96 -4.75
N TYR A 284 11.19 1.11 -3.72
CA TYR A 284 10.02 0.28 -3.52
C TYR A 284 8.80 0.91 -4.22
N GLU A 285 8.32 0.27 -5.29
CA GLU A 285 7.04 0.64 -5.91
C GLU A 285 5.92 -0.10 -5.20
N PHE A 286 4.90 0.61 -4.71
CA PHE A 286 3.76 -0.02 -4.05
C PHE A 286 2.48 0.04 -4.89
N LEU A 287 1.54 -0.85 -4.55
CA LEU A 287 0.29 -1.04 -5.27
C LEU A 287 -0.86 -0.41 -4.49
N ARG A 288 -1.67 0.46 -5.14
CA ARG A 288 -2.89 1.02 -4.54
C ARG A 288 -4.10 0.21 -5.00
N PHE A 289 -5.13 0.19 -4.18
CA PHE A 289 -6.37 -0.56 -4.38
C PHE A 289 -7.55 0.36 -4.66
N ASP A 290 -8.31 0.04 -5.70
CA ASP A 290 -9.61 0.63 -5.98
C ASP A 290 -10.45 -0.37 -6.78
N ASN A 291 -11.51 -0.90 -6.19
CA ASN A 291 -12.40 -1.90 -6.80
C ASN A 291 -13.71 -1.32 -7.33
N TYR A 292 -13.80 -0.01 -7.50
CA TYR A 292 -15.03 0.60 -7.99
C TYR A 292 -15.46 0.02 -9.33
N TRP A 293 -16.74 -0.34 -9.44
CA TRP A 293 -17.28 -1.09 -10.58
C TRP A 293 -17.11 -0.42 -11.96
N LYS A 294 -17.08 0.93 -12.00
CA LYS A 294 -16.76 1.68 -13.26
C LYS A 294 -15.27 1.61 -13.63
N GLY A 295 -14.45 0.99 -12.80
CA GLY A 295 -13.00 0.87 -13.00
C GLY A 295 -12.21 2.02 -12.39
N VAL A 296 -10.92 1.77 -12.26
CA VAL A 296 -9.93 2.74 -11.77
C VAL A 296 -9.74 3.86 -12.79
N GLY A 297 -9.69 5.10 -12.38
CA GLY A 297 -9.26 6.22 -13.23
C GLY A 297 -10.29 7.28 -13.54
N THR A 298 -11.49 7.20 -13.00
CA THR A 298 -12.49 8.29 -13.10
C THR A 298 -12.54 9.15 -11.83
N GLY A 299 -11.36 9.39 -11.19
CA GLY A 299 -11.25 10.17 -9.95
C GLY A 299 -11.88 9.43 -8.74
N ALA A 300 -11.06 8.90 -7.87
CA ALA A 300 -11.54 8.37 -6.61
C ALA A 300 -12.06 9.54 -5.76
N THR A 301 -13.34 9.59 -5.43
CA THR A 301 -13.96 10.65 -4.67
C THR A 301 -14.28 10.20 -3.25
N SER A 302 -14.54 11.14 -2.35
CA SER A 302 -15.01 10.85 -1.00
C SER A 302 -16.18 9.87 -1.00
N LYS A 303 -17.19 10.05 -1.86
CA LYS A 303 -18.37 9.17 -1.95
C LYS A 303 -18.03 7.74 -2.41
N ARG A 304 -17.04 7.58 -3.31
CA ARG A 304 -16.62 6.25 -3.79
C ARG A 304 -15.96 5.41 -2.72
N LEU A 305 -15.30 6.04 -1.75
CA LEU A 305 -14.61 5.34 -0.69
C LEU A 305 -15.55 4.39 0.07
N ALA A 306 -16.82 4.76 0.26
CA ALA A 306 -17.83 3.89 0.88
C ALA A 306 -18.00 2.53 0.18
N TYR A 307 -17.91 2.52 -1.16
CA TYR A 307 -17.95 1.28 -1.93
C TYR A 307 -16.65 0.50 -1.80
N VAL A 308 -15.51 1.20 -1.87
CA VAL A 308 -14.17 0.58 -1.87
C VAL A 308 -13.87 -0.12 -0.55
N ILE A 309 -14.26 0.50 0.60
CA ILE A 309 -14.11 -0.11 1.94
C ILE A 309 -15.42 -0.68 2.48
N SER A 310 -16.29 -1.18 1.58
CA SER A 310 -17.54 -1.82 1.97
C SER A 310 -17.30 -3.03 2.89
N LYS A 311 -18.31 -3.40 3.69
CA LYS A 311 -18.27 -4.60 4.55
C LYS A 311 -17.79 -5.83 3.80
N ARG A 312 -18.26 -6.03 2.56
CA ARG A 312 -17.84 -7.13 1.70
C ARG A 312 -16.33 -7.10 1.41
N THR A 313 -15.79 -5.93 1.11
CA THR A 313 -14.35 -5.76 0.88
C THR A 313 -13.55 -6.07 2.15
N LEU A 314 -14.00 -5.55 3.31
CA LEU A 314 -13.33 -5.78 4.59
C LEU A 314 -13.38 -7.26 5.02
N GLU A 315 -14.54 -7.94 4.83
CA GLU A 315 -14.64 -9.38 5.09
C GLU A 315 -13.66 -10.16 4.20
N ARG A 316 -13.65 -9.86 2.89
CA ARG A 316 -12.72 -10.52 1.96
C ARG A 316 -11.26 -10.29 2.34
N LEU A 317 -10.89 -9.08 2.76
CA LEU A 317 -9.55 -8.75 3.20
C LEU A 317 -9.12 -9.61 4.41
N LYS A 318 -10.04 -9.79 5.37
CA LYS A 318 -9.82 -10.66 6.55
C LYS A 318 -9.68 -12.14 6.19
N GLU A 319 -10.49 -12.63 5.24
CA GLU A 319 -10.44 -14.01 4.75
C GLU A 319 -9.09 -14.36 4.13
N VAL A 320 -8.52 -13.46 3.35
CA VAL A 320 -7.24 -13.71 2.66
C VAL A 320 -6.02 -13.34 3.48
N ASN A 321 -6.19 -12.79 4.68
CA ASN A 321 -5.10 -12.26 5.52
C ASN A 321 -4.19 -11.33 4.71
N GLY A 322 -4.79 -10.33 4.05
CA GLY A 322 -4.09 -9.44 3.11
C GLY A 322 -3.76 -8.08 3.66
N TYR A 323 -2.89 -7.36 2.94
CA TYR A 323 -2.69 -5.93 3.08
C TYR A 323 -3.55 -5.19 2.06
N MET A 324 -3.86 -3.91 2.31
CA MET A 324 -4.59 -3.07 1.37
C MET A 324 -4.23 -1.60 1.56
N ILE A 325 -3.74 -0.93 0.50
CA ILE A 325 -3.57 0.53 0.48
C ILE A 325 -4.65 1.11 -0.42
N VAL A 326 -5.64 1.76 0.18
CA VAL A 326 -6.83 2.27 -0.52
C VAL A 326 -6.51 3.61 -1.17
N TYR A 327 -6.88 3.74 -2.45
CA TYR A 327 -6.78 4.98 -3.22
C TYR A 327 -8.06 5.82 -3.09
N THR A 328 -7.93 7.08 -2.69
CA THR A 328 -9.07 8.00 -2.58
C THR A 328 -8.64 9.47 -2.60
N HIS A 329 -9.62 10.39 -2.70
CA HIS A 329 -9.51 11.83 -2.50
C HIS A 329 -10.62 12.24 -1.54
N LEU A 330 -10.31 12.39 -0.26
CA LEU A 330 -11.33 12.70 0.76
C LEU A 330 -11.91 14.10 0.61
N GLY A 331 -11.11 15.07 0.15
CA GLY A 331 -11.57 16.42 -0.15
C GLY A 331 -12.39 16.56 -1.45
N ALA A 332 -12.32 15.58 -2.34
CA ALA A 332 -13.08 15.60 -3.60
C ALA A 332 -14.53 15.15 -3.36
N ASN A 333 -15.36 16.06 -2.87
CA ASN A 333 -16.78 15.83 -2.62
C ASN A 333 -17.64 16.68 -3.56
N SER A 334 -18.52 16.05 -4.33
CA SER A 334 -19.47 16.73 -5.20
C SER A 334 -20.68 17.32 -4.46
N ASP A 335 -20.90 16.89 -3.22
CA ASP A 335 -21.94 17.43 -2.34
C ASP A 335 -21.32 18.42 -1.36
N CYS A 336 -21.36 19.71 -1.73
CA CYS A 336 -20.81 20.81 -0.92
C CYS A 336 -21.50 21.00 0.45
N SER A 337 -22.53 20.21 0.78
CA SER A 337 -23.19 20.26 2.07
C SER A 337 -22.42 19.56 3.21
N GLN A 338 -21.46 18.70 2.88
CA GLN A 338 -20.67 17.93 3.83
C GLN A 338 -19.22 17.82 3.39
N VAL A 339 -18.31 17.90 4.34
CA VAL A 339 -16.84 17.78 4.09
C VAL A 339 -16.47 16.37 3.63
N VAL A 340 -17.06 15.35 4.23
CA VAL A 340 -16.94 13.94 3.79
C VAL A 340 -18.34 13.38 3.53
N ALA A 341 -18.53 12.69 2.43
CA ALA A 341 -19.81 12.10 2.06
C ALA A 341 -20.38 11.20 3.18
N LYS A 342 -21.69 11.27 3.43
CA LYS A 342 -22.34 10.57 4.55
C LYS A 342 -22.13 9.05 4.49
N GLU A 343 -22.20 8.47 3.31
CA GLU A 343 -21.96 7.05 3.09
C GLU A 343 -20.55 6.65 3.51
N THR A 344 -19.59 7.51 3.22
CA THR A 344 -18.18 7.33 3.61
C THR A 344 -17.96 7.48 5.11
N GLN A 345 -18.67 8.41 5.77
CA GLN A 345 -18.64 8.50 7.22
C GLN A 345 -19.10 7.18 7.87
N ILE A 346 -20.14 6.54 7.33
CA ILE A 346 -20.63 5.24 7.80
C ILE A 346 -19.58 4.15 7.58
N ALA A 347 -19.02 4.05 6.37
CA ALA A 347 -18.03 3.04 6.05
C ALA A 347 -16.73 3.20 6.88
N LEU A 348 -16.31 4.43 7.18
CA LEU A 348 -15.17 4.68 8.06
C LEU A 348 -15.47 4.28 9.53
N ARG A 349 -16.72 4.44 10.00
CA ARG A 349 -17.12 3.94 11.33
C ARG A 349 -17.14 2.41 11.37
N ASP A 350 -17.59 1.75 10.30
CA ASP A 350 -17.50 0.29 10.17
C ASP A 350 -16.04 -0.17 10.21
N LEU A 351 -15.14 0.51 9.50
CA LEU A 351 -13.70 0.23 9.54
C LEU A 351 -13.09 0.46 10.94
N ALA A 352 -13.49 1.54 11.63
CA ALA A 352 -13.07 1.81 13.01
C ALA A 352 -13.53 0.70 13.96
N SER A 353 -14.74 0.18 13.77
CA SER A 353 -15.24 -0.95 14.53
C SER A 353 -14.44 -2.24 14.29
N GLU A 354 -13.97 -2.48 13.06
CA GLU A 354 -13.10 -3.63 12.76
C GLU A 354 -11.70 -3.46 13.41
N TYR A 355 -11.18 -2.23 13.47
CA TYR A 355 -9.94 -1.90 14.17
C TYR A 355 -10.08 -2.12 15.69
N GLU A 356 -11.12 -1.57 16.30
CA GLU A 356 -11.38 -1.68 17.75
C GLU A 356 -11.62 -3.14 18.20
N ARG A 357 -12.19 -3.98 17.35
CA ARG A 357 -12.34 -5.42 17.60
C ARG A 357 -11.06 -6.23 17.39
N GLY A 358 -9.97 -5.60 16.98
CA GLY A 358 -8.70 -6.30 16.70
C GLY A 358 -8.73 -7.16 15.42
N ASN A 359 -9.61 -6.89 14.48
CA ASN A 359 -9.71 -7.65 13.23
C ASN A 359 -8.81 -7.09 12.13
N ILE A 360 -8.83 -5.76 11.93
CA ILE A 360 -8.09 -5.09 10.87
C ILE A 360 -7.22 -4.00 11.48
N HIS A 361 -5.92 -4.09 11.28
CA HIS A 361 -4.99 -3.02 11.63
C HIS A 361 -5.17 -1.85 10.67
N VAL A 362 -5.46 -0.66 11.20
CA VAL A 362 -5.56 0.57 10.41
C VAL A 362 -4.43 1.50 10.80
N THR A 363 -3.61 1.88 9.84
CA THR A 363 -2.49 2.79 10.06
C THR A 363 -2.25 3.64 8.80
N ASN A 364 -1.36 4.62 8.87
CA ASN A 364 -1.02 5.44 7.70
C ASN A 364 -0.16 4.67 6.68
N THR A 365 -0.02 5.23 5.47
CA THR A 365 0.66 4.55 4.35
C THR A 365 2.14 4.30 4.65
N SER A 366 2.85 5.30 5.17
CA SER A 366 4.27 5.19 5.51
C SER A 366 4.54 4.10 6.54
N LYS A 367 3.79 4.08 7.64
CA LYS A 367 3.94 3.04 8.69
C LYS A 367 3.66 1.64 8.15
N LEU A 368 2.60 1.47 7.34
CA LEU A 368 2.27 0.17 6.75
C LEU A 368 3.39 -0.36 5.85
N LEU A 369 3.94 0.52 5.01
CA LEU A 369 5.03 0.16 4.09
C LEU A 369 6.32 -0.15 4.84
N ASN A 370 6.69 0.66 5.83
CA ASN A 370 7.85 0.39 6.68
C ASN A 370 7.69 -0.90 7.51
N TYR A 371 6.51 -1.14 8.10
CA TYR A 371 6.22 -2.40 8.78
C TYR A 371 6.42 -3.59 7.83
N TYR A 372 5.90 -3.49 6.60
CA TYR A 372 6.02 -4.57 5.62
C TYR A 372 7.49 -4.87 5.26
N VAL A 373 8.33 -3.83 5.07
CA VAL A 373 9.78 -4.00 4.79
C VAL A 373 10.47 -4.61 5.99
N ASN A 374 10.27 -4.04 7.19
CA ASN A 374 10.91 -4.52 8.40
C ASN A 374 10.53 -5.97 8.71
N HIS A 375 9.24 -6.32 8.56
CA HIS A 375 8.77 -7.68 8.73
C HIS A 375 9.38 -8.64 7.70
N ARG A 376 9.37 -8.27 6.41
CA ARG A 376 9.79 -9.15 5.31
C ARG A 376 11.28 -9.45 5.31
N TYR A 377 12.09 -8.49 5.71
CA TYR A 377 13.55 -8.56 5.68
C TYR A 377 14.15 -8.66 7.08
N LEU A 378 13.34 -9.02 8.08
CA LEU A 378 13.81 -9.24 9.45
C LEU A 378 14.77 -10.42 9.50
N ASN A 379 15.99 -10.18 9.95
CA ASN A 379 16.97 -11.21 10.26
C ASN A 379 16.85 -11.58 11.74
N TRP A 380 16.33 -12.75 12.02
CA TRP A 380 16.08 -13.21 13.37
C TRP A 380 16.31 -14.74 13.53
N SER A 381 16.56 -15.16 14.74
CA SER A 381 16.70 -16.56 15.11
C SER A 381 16.08 -16.80 16.48
N TYR A 382 15.94 -18.05 16.88
CA TYR A 382 15.55 -18.40 18.24
C TYR A 382 16.29 -19.62 18.76
N GLU A 383 16.45 -19.67 20.09
CA GLU A 383 16.96 -20.80 20.84
C GLU A 383 15.93 -21.23 21.87
N THR A 384 15.94 -22.53 22.21
CA THR A 384 15.17 -23.08 23.34
C THR A 384 16.14 -23.51 24.42
N LYS A 385 16.04 -22.92 25.61
CA LYS A 385 16.85 -23.24 26.81
C LYS A 385 15.93 -23.82 27.89
N GLY A 386 15.84 -25.14 27.94
CA GLY A 386 14.80 -25.79 28.74
C GLY A 386 13.41 -25.46 28.23
N ASP A 387 12.60 -24.82 29.07
CA ASP A 387 11.25 -24.34 28.68
C ASP A 387 11.23 -22.90 28.17
N GLU A 388 12.35 -22.20 28.27
CA GLU A 388 12.45 -20.80 27.79
C GLU A 388 12.71 -20.73 26.30
N VAL A 389 12.11 -19.72 25.65
CA VAL A 389 12.37 -19.32 24.27
C VAL A 389 13.10 -17.98 24.27
N VAL A 390 14.25 -17.92 23.64
CA VAL A 390 15.02 -16.70 23.43
C VAL A 390 15.01 -16.37 21.95
N ILE A 391 14.39 -15.26 21.59
CA ILE A 391 14.34 -14.73 20.21
C ILE A 391 15.39 -13.63 20.09
N THR A 392 16.26 -13.73 19.09
CA THR A 392 17.28 -12.72 18.78
C THR A 392 17.01 -12.10 17.42
N ILE A 393 16.87 -10.77 17.37
CA ILE A 393 16.74 -9.98 16.15
C ILE A 393 18.09 -9.31 15.90
N SER A 394 18.73 -9.64 14.78
CA SER A 394 20.05 -9.13 14.43
C SER A 394 19.98 -7.83 13.65
N SER A 395 19.12 -7.76 12.62
CA SER A 395 19.05 -6.65 11.68
C SER A 395 17.77 -6.69 10.86
N VAL A 396 17.55 -5.66 10.04
CA VAL A 396 16.71 -5.70 8.85
C VAL A 396 17.63 -5.67 7.63
N GLU A 397 17.55 -6.67 6.78
CA GLU A 397 18.37 -6.83 5.57
C GLU A 397 17.70 -6.16 4.36
N ASP A 398 17.56 -4.82 4.41
CA ASP A 398 16.86 -4.05 3.36
C ASP A 398 17.64 -4.09 2.04
N PRO A 399 17.10 -4.72 0.96
CA PRO A 399 17.81 -4.87 -0.31
C PRO A 399 17.89 -3.60 -1.15
N VAL A 400 17.24 -2.51 -0.74
CA VAL A 400 17.20 -1.23 -1.44
C VAL A 400 18.08 -0.20 -0.71
N PHE A 401 17.89 -0.05 0.60
CA PHE A 401 18.55 0.98 1.40
C PHE A 401 19.68 0.45 2.29
N GLY A 402 19.98 -0.84 2.18
CA GLY A 402 21.06 -1.49 2.94
C GLY A 402 20.60 -2.00 4.30
N SER A 403 21.38 -2.93 4.84
CA SER A 403 21.12 -3.55 6.13
C SER A 403 21.36 -2.58 7.27
N PHE A 404 20.51 -2.64 8.30
CA PHE A 404 20.66 -1.82 9.49
C PHE A 404 20.30 -2.61 10.76
N VAL A 405 20.94 -2.24 11.86
CA VAL A 405 20.56 -2.75 13.19
C VAL A 405 19.24 -2.10 13.60
N SER A 406 18.26 -2.92 13.89
CA SER A 406 16.93 -2.45 14.24
C SER A 406 16.91 -1.75 15.60
N THR A 407 16.02 -0.80 15.73
CA THR A 407 15.62 -0.21 17.01
C THR A 407 14.21 -0.67 17.36
N ILE A 408 13.81 -0.48 18.61
CA ILE A 408 12.44 -0.79 19.06
C ILE A 408 11.39 -0.07 18.23
N TYR A 409 11.68 1.15 17.76
CA TYR A 409 10.81 1.95 16.87
C TYR A 409 10.56 1.29 15.52
N ASN A 410 11.62 0.71 14.93
CA ASN A 410 11.50 0.02 13.65
C ASN A 410 10.70 -1.28 13.74
N LEU A 411 10.65 -1.87 14.95
CA LEU A 411 10.07 -3.18 15.21
C LEU A 411 8.73 -3.11 15.92
N GLU A 412 8.16 -1.93 16.12
CA GLU A 412 6.85 -1.77 16.73
C GLU A 412 5.80 -2.64 16.02
N GLY A 413 5.07 -3.44 16.80
CA GLY A 413 4.05 -4.35 16.29
C GLY A 413 4.57 -5.68 15.75
N ILE A 414 5.88 -5.86 15.55
CA ILE A 414 6.45 -7.17 15.18
C ILE A 414 6.08 -8.18 16.25
N THR A 415 5.47 -9.28 15.82
CA THR A 415 4.85 -10.26 16.69
C THR A 415 5.35 -11.66 16.34
N PHE A 416 5.73 -12.43 17.36
CA PHE A 416 6.15 -13.82 17.21
C PHE A 416 5.16 -14.76 17.90
N TYR A 417 4.68 -15.77 17.19
CA TYR A 417 4.02 -16.90 17.80
C TYR A 417 5.03 -17.71 18.60
N VAL A 418 4.66 -18.10 19.81
CA VAL A 418 5.52 -18.82 20.75
C VAL A 418 4.74 -19.91 21.46
N PRO A 419 5.41 -20.95 22.02
CA PRO A 419 4.74 -21.99 22.79
C PRO A 419 4.20 -21.49 24.13
N ASP A 420 4.93 -20.58 24.77
CA ASP A 420 4.63 -20.02 26.09
C ASP A 420 5.11 -18.54 26.10
N LYS A 421 4.17 -17.62 26.13
CA LYS A 421 4.45 -16.19 26.13
C LYS A 421 5.15 -15.70 27.38
N ASP A 422 4.93 -16.37 28.51
CA ASP A 422 5.49 -15.96 29.81
C ASP A 422 6.94 -16.45 29.98
N LYS A 423 7.34 -17.48 29.20
CA LYS A 423 8.70 -18.00 29.12
C LYS A 423 9.46 -17.55 27.87
N THR A 424 9.05 -16.45 27.25
CA THR A 424 9.69 -15.93 26.05
C THR A 424 10.36 -14.60 26.31
N ARG A 425 11.59 -14.46 25.83
CA ARG A 425 12.42 -13.24 25.88
C ARG A 425 12.83 -12.84 24.47
N ILE A 426 12.91 -11.54 24.20
CA ILE A 426 13.34 -10.98 22.90
C ILE A 426 14.57 -10.10 23.11
N TYR A 427 15.56 -10.26 22.26
CA TYR A 427 16.77 -9.45 22.19
C TYR A 427 16.87 -8.74 20.84
N ILE A 428 17.30 -7.50 20.85
CA ILE A 428 17.81 -6.80 19.66
C ILE A 428 19.32 -6.73 19.80
N ALA A 429 20.03 -7.44 18.94
CA ALA A 429 21.45 -7.74 19.12
C ALA A 429 21.66 -8.37 20.53
N ASP A 430 22.44 -7.72 21.40
CA ASP A 430 22.72 -8.22 22.74
C ASP A 430 21.84 -7.61 23.84
N ASN A 431 20.88 -6.74 23.49
CA ASN A 431 20.03 -6.02 24.44
C ASN A 431 18.66 -6.66 24.57
N GLU A 432 18.29 -7.08 25.78
CA GLU A 432 16.95 -7.57 26.05
C GLU A 432 15.91 -6.46 25.97
N ILE A 433 14.80 -6.72 25.28
CA ILE A 433 13.67 -5.80 25.19
C ILE A 433 12.74 -6.05 26.37
N ALA A 434 12.65 -5.06 27.26
CA ALA A 434 11.74 -5.12 28.41
C ALA A 434 10.28 -4.86 28.01
N ASN A 435 10.05 -3.99 27.00
CA ASN A 435 8.71 -3.58 26.59
C ASN A 435 8.14 -4.53 25.52
N ILE A 436 7.67 -5.71 25.97
CA ILE A 436 6.96 -6.68 25.14
C ILE A 436 5.57 -6.95 25.69
N GLN A 437 4.59 -7.04 24.80
CA GLN A 437 3.24 -7.47 25.16
C GLN A 437 3.12 -8.99 25.00
N ARG A 438 2.66 -9.65 26.07
CA ARG A 438 2.37 -11.09 26.11
C ARG A 438 0.91 -11.33 25.78
N ASN A 439 0.64 -11.97 24.65
CA ASN A 439 -0.69 -12.07 24.09
C ASN A 439 -1.31 -13.45 24.34
N PRO A 440 -2.61 -13.50 24.72
CA PRO A 440 -3.35 -14.74 24.72
C PRO A 440 -3.50 -15.32 23.30
N PRO A 441 -3.97 -16.56 23.16
CA PRO A 441 -4.23 -17.16 21.85
C PRO A 441 -5.11 -16.27 20.97
N ASP A 442 -4.66 -16.06 19.72
CA ASP A 442 -5.41 -15.32 18.69
C ASP A 442 -6.32 -16.24 17.85
N TYR A 443 -6.77 -15.77 16.69
CA TYR A 443 -7.60 -16.54 15.74
C TYR A 443 -6.95 -17.83 15.23
N ALA A 444 -5.63 -17.97 15.34
CA ALA A 444 -4.89 -19.20 15.01
C ALA A 444 -4.77 -20.16 16.21
N GLY A 445 -5.33 -19.80 17.37
CA GLY A 445 -5.24 -20.56 18.60
C GLY A 445 -3.84 -20.58 19.23
N ARG A 446 -2.98 -19.58 18.90
CA ARG A 446 -1.58 -19.53 19.34
C ARG A 446 -1.30 -18.30 20.21
N GLU A 447 -0.56 -18.50 21.27
CA GLU A 447 0.03 -17.42 22.06
C GLU A 447 1.12 -16.70 21.25
N SER A 448 1.37 -15.44 21.61
CA SER A 448 2.39 -14.64 20.93
C SER A 448 3.00 -13.58 21.85
N VAL A 449 4.12 -13.03 21.42
CA VAL A 449 4.76 -11.85 22.02
C VAL A 449 4.93 -10.77 20.97
N THR A 450 4.58 -9.52 21.32
CA THR A 450 4.64 -8.35 20.43
C THR A 450 5.60 -7.33 20.99
N ILE A 451 6.45 -6.77 20.15
CA ILE A 451 7.33 -5.66 20.49
C ILE A 451 6.50 -4.37 20.55
N LEU A 452 6.56 -3.66 21.68
CA LEU A 452 5.95 -2.36 21.87
C LEU A 452 7.01 -1.28 21.90
N TYR A 453 6.60 -0.09 21.45
CA TYR A 453 7.39 1.14 21.56
C TYR A 453 7.10 1.91 22.86
#